data_1c2102186ed28795d13c930df9f88a2a
#
_entry.id   1c2102186ed28795d13c930df9f88a2a
#
_cell.length_a   1.000
_cell.length_b   1.000
_cell.length_c   1.000
_cell.angle_alpha   90.00
_cell.angle_beta   90.00
_cell.angle_gamma   90.00
#
_symmetry.space_group_name_H-M   'P 1'
#
loop_
_entity.id
_entity.type
_entity.pdbx_description
1 polymer ?
#
loop_
_entity_poly.entity_id
_entity_poly.type
_entity_poly.pdbx_seq_one_letter_code
_entity_poly.pdbx_strand_id
1 'polypeptide(L)'
;MLRTITLFLALSATAFGQTSAKEEAQVWELEKAYWEYVKANDLEKYRGLWHENFVGWPFVSPAPVRKDHITDWITSNTSKGIKLQSYSIEQLAVQVTGDIAMDYYRIKATWANSTGAEVKTDRMRITHTWIRTHGMWQIIGGLSSPVNPEGQ
;
A
#
# COMPACT_ATOMS: atom_id res chain seq x y z
N MET A 1 41.61 20.25 -45.65
CA MET A 1 41.61 19.61 -44.33
C MET A 1 40.23 19.75 -43.70
N LEU A 2 39.39 18.70 -43.81
CA LEU A 2 38.04 18.71 -43.28
C LEU A 2 38.08 18.01 -41.92
N ARG A 3 37.78 18.73 -40.83
CA ARG A 3 37.69 18.14 -39.47
C ARG A 3 36.27 17.63 -39.25
N THR A 4 36.15 16.32 -39.17
CA THR A 4 34.90 15.64 -38.80
C THR A 4 34.69 15.82 -37.30
N ILE A 5 33.63 16.53 -36.93
CA ILE A 5 33.15 16.62 -35.54
C ILE A 5 32.17 15.47 -35.35
N THR A 6 32.60 14.45 -34.63
CA THR A 6 31.71 13.34 -34.22
C THR A 6 30.92 13.78 -32.99
N LEU A 7 29.62 13.92 -33.16
CA LEU A 7 28.67 14.26 -32.10
C LEU A 7 28.38 13.01 -31.25
N PHE A 8 28.89 13.01 -30.04
CA PHE A 8 28.45 12.02 -29.02
C PHE A 8 27.15 12.53 -28.37
N LEU A 9 26.04 12.04 -28.88
CA LEU A 9 24.73 12.20 -28.23
C LEU A 9 24.24 10.78 -27.96
N ALA A 10 24.31 10.33 -26.72
CA ALA A 10 23.45 9.23 -26.28
C ALA A 10 23.62 8.83 -24.82
N LEU A 11 22.58 8.37 -24.22
CA LEU A 11 22.42 7.46 -23.09
C LEU A 11 22.21 8.05 -21.69
N SER A 12 21.41 9.07 -21.55
CA SER A 12 20.93 9.44 -20.19
C SER A 12 19.47 9.02 -19.90
N ALA A 13 18.69 8.63 -20.90
CA ALA A 13 17.25 8.37 -20.72
C ALA A 13 16.90 6.99 -20.12
N THR A 14 17.77 6.00 -20.24
CA THR A 14 17.49 4.63 -19.78
C THR A 14 17.65 4.42 -18.27
N ALA A 15 18.50 5.21 -17.61
CA ALA A 15 18.75 5.05 -16.18
C ALA A 15 17.56 5.51 -15.31
N PHE A 16 16.88 6.57 -15.68
CA PHE A 16 15.72 7.09 -14.93
C PHE A 16 14.52 6.15 -15.00
N GLY A 17 14.23 5.54 -16.13
CA GLY A 17 13.11 4.61 -16.28
C GLY A 17 13.30 3.31 -15.50
N GLN A 18 14.52 2.79 -15.40
CA GLN A 18 14.80 1.57 -14.63
C GLN A 18 14.72 1.81 -13.12
N THR A 19 15.14 2.97 -12.63
CA THR A 19 15.06 3.32 -11.20
C THR A 19 13.60 3.43 -10.75
N SER A 20 12.75 4.11 -11.52
CA SER A 20 11.33 4.24 -11.23
C SER A 20 10.63 2.88 -11.17
N ALA A 21 10.80 2.01 -12.17
CA ALA A 21 10.17 0.68 -12.20
C ALA A 21 10.59 -0.19 -11.00
N LYS A 22 11.83 -0.10 -10.56
CA LYS A 22 12.30 -0.80 -9.36
C LYS A 22 11.63 -0.29 -8.08
N GLU A 23 11.51 1.03 -7.95
CA GLU A 23 10.88 1.66 -6.79
C GLU A 23 9.38 1.38 -6.75
N GLU A 24 8.70 1.40 -7.88
CA GLU A 24 7.30 1.00 -8.03
C GLU A 24 7.09 -0.47 -7.58
N ALA A 25 7.97 -1.37 -7.99
CA ALA A 25 7.93 -2.76 -7.54
C ALA A 25 8.14 -2.88 -6.02
N GLN A 26 9.01 -2.05 -5.42
CA GLN A 26 9.20 -2.02 -3.97
C GLN A 26 7.93 -1.61 -3.23
N VAL A 27 7.21 -0.60 -3.72
CA VAL A 27 5.95 -0.16 -3.13
C VAL A 27 4.91 -1.30 -3.17
N TRP A 28 4.80 -2.01 -4.30
CA TRP A 28 3.90 -3.17 -4.40
C TRP A 28 4.26 -4.32 -3.48
N GLU A 29 5.55 -4.58 -3.25
CA GLU A 29 5.96 -5.59 -2.27
C GLU A 29 5.62 -5.17 -0.84
N LEU A 30 5.68 -3.89 -0.51
CA LEU A 30 5.26 -3.36 0.80
C LEU A 30 3.74 -3.44 0.98
N GLU A 31 2.93 -3.22 -0.07
CA GLU A 31 1.48 -3.43 -0.01
C GLU A 31 1.11 -4.91 0.23
N LYS A 32 1.84 -5.83 -0.39
CA LYS A 32 1.68 -7.27 -0.09
C LYS A 32 2.06 -7.57 1.36
N ALA A 33 3.20 -7.04 1.83
CA ALA A 33 3.64 -7.21 3.22
C ALA A 33 2.62 -6.67 4.22
N TYR A 34 1.99 -5.53 3.92
CA TYR A 34 0.89 -4.98 4.71
C TYR A 34 -0.20 -6.04 4.95
N TRP A 35 -0.72 -6.65 3.88
CA TRP A 35 -1.79 -7.63 3.99
C TRP A 35 -1.33 -8.95 4.61
N GLU A 36 -0.08 -9.37 4.39
CA GLU A 36 0.49 -10.52 5.09
C GLU A 36 0.60 -10.28 6.61
N TYR A 37 1.00 -9.08 7.04
CA TYR A 37 1.05 -8.74 8.45
C TYR A 37 -0.34 -8.70 9.09
N VAL A 38 -1.34 -8.18 8.38
CA VAL A 38 -2.75 -8.25 8.81
C VAL A 38 -3.20 -9.70 8.97
N LYS A 39 -2.90 -10.56 8.00
CA LYS A 39 -3.27 -11.97 8.01
C LYS A 39 -2.59 -12.75 9.15
N ALA A 40 -1.32 -12.47 9.38
CA ALA A 40 -0.54 -13.05 10.48
C ALA A 40 -0.88 -12.45 11.86
N ASN A 41 -1.64 -11.35 11.90
CA ASN A 41 -1.85 -10.51 13.09
C ASN A 41 -0.53 -10.03 13.71
N ASP A 42 0.47 -9.75 12.85
CA ASP A 42 1.78 -9.20 13.25
C ASP A 42 1.68 -7.66 13.32
N LEU A 43 1.13 -7.17 14.42
CA LEU A 43 0.84 -5.75 14.59
C LEU A 43 2.12 -4.92 14.73
N GLU A 44 3.23 -5.51 15.15
CA GLU A 44 4.52 -4.82 15.27
C GLU A 44 5.06 -4.48 13.87
N LYS A 45 5.18 -5.48 12.99
CA LYS A 45 5.60 -5.26 11.59
C LYS A 45 4.62 -4.39 10.83
N TYR A 46 3.33 -4.56 11.05
CA TYR A 46 2.31 -3.71 10.47
C TYR A 46 2.52 -2.24 10.84
N ARG A 47 2.74 -1.92 12.14
CA ARG A 47 3.03 -0.56 12.61
C ARG A 47 4.32 0.02 12.03
N GLY A 48 5.30 -0.82 11.75
CA GLY A 48 6.58 -0.42 11.13
C GLY A 48 6.43 0.15 9.73
N LEU A 49 5.34 -0.20 9.00
CA LEU A 49 5.04 0.36 7.68
C LEU A 49 4.57 1.82 7.73
N TRP A 50 4.19 2.34 8.89
CA TRP A 50 3.55 3.64 9.02
C TRP A 50 4.51 4.69 9.56
N HIS A 51 4.57 5.83 8.89
CA HIS A 51 5.38 6.97 9.30
C HIS A 51 4.83 7.62 10.58
N GLU A 52 5.68 8.21 11.42
CA GLU A 52 5.25 8.85 12.67
C GLU A 52 4.23 9.97 12.45
N ASN A 53 4.37 10.71 11.37
CA ASN A 53 3.46 11.80 11.02
C ASN A 53 2.28 11.36 10.14
N PHE A 54 1.96 10.06 10.13
CA PHE A 54 0.83 9.54 9.36
C PHE A 54 -0.48 10.24 9.73
N VAL A 55 -1.24 10.62 8.69
CA VAL A 55 -2.65 11.01 8.77
C VAL A 55 -3.38 10.41 7.58
N GLY A 56 -4.41 9.62 7.82
CA GLY A 56 -5.20 9.00 6.76
C GLY A 56 -6.65 8.80 7.16
N TRP A 57 -7.48 8.46 6.18
CA TRP A 57 -8.91 8.29 6.40
C TRP A 57 -9.35 6.88 6.01
N PRO A 58 -9.25 5.90 6.92
CA PRO A 58 -9.82 4.56 6.68
C PRO A 58 -11.36 4.63 6.72
N PHE A 59 -12.02 3.86 5.86
CA PHE A 59 -13.48 3.86 5.73
C PHE A 59 -14.22 3.47 7.04
N VAL A 60 -13.53 2.77 7.93
CA VAL A 60 -14.08 2.37 9.24
C VAL A 60 -14.11 3.49 10.26
N SER A 61 -13.50 4.64 9.97
CA SER A 61 -13.41 5.78 10.89
C SER A 61 -14.23 6.97 10.38
N PRO A 62 -14.99 7.65 11.26
CA PRO A 62 -15.75 8.85 10.89
C PRO A 62 -14.86 10.09 10.64
N ALA A 63 -13.59 10.03 11.03
CA ALA A 63 -12.62 11.12 10.89
C ALA A 63 -11.22 10.57 10.53
N PRO A 64 -10.31 11.40 10.01
CA PRO A 64 -8.93 11.02 9.83
C PRO A 64 -8.29 10.53 11.12
N VAL A 65 -7.44 9.51 11.02
CA VAL A 65 -6.72 8.92 12.16
C VAL A 65 -5.22 9.10 12.01
N ARG A 66 -4.51 9.00 13.12
CA ARG A 66 -3.04 9.01 13.20
C ARG A 66 -2.50 7.62 13.46
N LYS A 67 -1.17 7.49 13.50
CA LYS A 67 -0.44 6.21 13.63
C LYS A 67 -0.85 5.40 14.87
N ASP A 68 -1.21 6.02 15.96
CA ASP A 68 -1.64 5.36 17.20
C ASP A 68 -2.93 4.52 17.02
N HIS A 69 -3.77 4.86 16.02
CA HIS A 69 -5.06 4.21 15.75
C HIS A 69 -5.07 3.26 14.54
N ILE A 70 -3.94 3.08 13.85
CA ILE A 70 -3.92 2.26 12.61
C ILE A 70 -4.21 0.78 12.82
N THR A 71 -4.03 0.25 14.02
CA THR A 71 -4.29 -1.17 14.34
C THR A 71 -5.69 -1.43 14.87
N ASP A 72 -6.48 -0.40 15.16
CA ASP A 72 -7.77 -0.55 15.84
C ASP A 72 -8.77 -1.42 15.07
N TRP A 73 -8.78 -1.29 13.74
CA TRP A 73 -9.65 -2.10 12.88
C TRP A 73 -9.25 -3.58 12.86
N ILE A 74 -7.96 -3.90 12.99
CA ILE A 74 -7.45 -5.27 13.06
C ILE A 74 -7.83 -5.86 14.42
N THR A 75 -7.54 -5.13 15.50
CA THR A 75 -7.82 -5.58 16.87
C THR A 75 -9.32 -5.71 17.13
N SER A 76 -10.16 -4.84 16.53
CA SER A 76 -11.62 -4.96 16.60
C SER A 76 -12.16 -6.25 15.97
N ASN A 77 -11.52 -6.77 14.91
CA ASN A 77 -11.88 -8.06 14.34
C ASN A 77 -11.32 -9.21 15.17
N THR A 78 -10.03 -9.17 15.50
CA THR A 78 -9.36 -10.31 16.19
C THR A 78 -9.86 -10.53 17.61
N SER A 79 -10.28 -9.48 18.33
CA SER A 79 -10.93 -9.59 19.64
C SER A 79 -12.26 -10.34 19.60
N LYS A 80 -12.91 -10.39 18.44
CA LYS A 80 -14.15 -11.18 18.19
C LYS A 80 -13.85 -12.58 17.63
N GLY A 81 -12.58 -12.99 17.58
CA GLY A 81 -12.15 -14.26 16.99
C GLY A 81 -12.22 -14.26 15.44
N ILE A 82 -12.34 -13.10 14.81
CA ILE A 82 -12.41 -12.96 13.34
C ILE A 82 -11.02 -12.62 12.83
N LYS A 83 -10.51 -13.41 11.86
CA LYS A 83 -9.19 -13.25 11.27
C LYS A 83 -9.28 -13.17 9.75
N LEU A 84 -8.35 -12.45 9.14
CA LEU A 84 -8.19 -12.46 7.69
C LEU A 84 -7.76 -13.85 7.23
N GLN A 85 -8.62 -14.53 6.46
CA GLN A 85 -8.37 -15.86 5.92
C GLN A 85 -7.61 -15.80 4.59
N SER A 86 -8.08 -14.95 3.69
CA SER A 86 -7.47 -14.77 2.37
C SER A 86 -7.69 -13.36 1.86
N TYR A 87 -6.84 -12.94 0.92
CA TYR A 87 -7.01 -11.68 0.21
C TYR A 87 -6.50 -11.78 -1.22
N SER A 88 -6.95 -10.86 -2.07
CA SER A 88 -6.36 -10.64 -3.39
C SER A 88 -6.27 -9.15 -3.67
N ILE A 89 -5.12 -8.72 -4.20
CA ILE A 89 -4.84 -7.34 -4.60
C ILE A 89 -4.94 -7.25 -6.12
N GLU A 90 -5.72 -6.31 -6.61
CA GLU A 90 -5.74 -5.85 -7.99
C GLU A 90 -4.97 -4.53 -8.05
N GLN A 91 -3.71 -4.57 -8.49
CA GLN A 91 -2.86 -3.39 -8.67
C GLN A 91 -3.38 -2.57 -9.84
N LEU A 92 -3.68 -1.28 -9.64
CA LEU A 92 -4.22 -0.42 -10.69
C LEU A 92 -3.18 0.58 -11.18
N ALA A 93 -2.52 1.28 -10.27
CA ALA A 93 -1.47 2.25 -10.60
C ALA A 93 -0.53 2.46 -9.42
N VAL A 94 0.69 2.81 -9.72
CA VAL A 94 1.66 3.36 -8.78
C VAL A 94 2.45 4.45 -9.50
N GLN A 95 2.77 5.52 -8.79
CA GLN A 95 3.59 6.61 -9.30
C GLN A 95 4.64 6.96 -8.26
N VAL A 96 5.90 6.98 -8.67
CA VAL A 96 7.02 7.42 -7.83
C VAL A 96 7.56 8.75 -8.34
N THR A 97 7.72 9.70 -7.45
CA THR A 97 8.31 11.02 -7.74
C THR A 97 9.23 11.43 -6.60
N GLY A 98 10.53 11.26 -6.80
CA GLY A 98 11.54 11.49 -5.76
C GLY A 98 11.33 10.57 -4.56
N ASP A 99 11.13 11.15 -3.39
CA ASP A 99 10.90 10.42 -2.14
C ASP A 99 9.41 10.24 -1.80
N ILE A 100 8.53 10.44 -2.77
CA ILE A 100 7.08 10.22 -2.62
C ILE A 100 6.63 9.17 -3.63
N ALA A 101 5.78 8.23 -3.17
CA ALA A 101 5.04 7.34 -4.04
C ALA A 101 3.55 7.37 -3.68
N MET A 102 2.73 7.17 -4.69
CA MET A 102 1.28 7.00 -4.51
C MET A 102 0.85 5.74 -5.25
N ASP A 103 0.11 4.89 -4.59
CA ASP A 103 -0.48 3.71 -5.19
C ASP A 103 -2.00 3.73 -5.16
N TYR A 104 -2.59 2.92 -6.02
CA TYR A 104 -4.02 2.75 -6.16
C TYR A 104 -4.30 1.29 -6.44
N TYR A 105 -5.11 0.65 -5.61
CA TYR A 105 -5.47 -0.75 -5.79
C TYR A 105 -6.87 -1.08 -5.28
N ARG A 106 -7.38 -2.22 -5.71
CA ARG A 106 -8.54 -2.85 -5.11
C ARG A 106 -8.12 -4.06 -4.30
N ILE A 107 -8.80 -4.27 -3.19
CA ILE A 107 -8.62 -5.43 -2.35
C ILE A 107 -9.95 -6.18 -2.21
N LYS A 108 -9.88 -7.50 -2.30
CA LYS A 108 -10.91 -8.40 -1.79
C LYS A 108 -10.32 -9.13 -0.59
N ALA A 109 -10.92 -8.97 0.58
CA ALA A 109 -10.45 -9.54 1.84
C ALA A 109 -11.56 -10.40 2.44
N THR A 110 -11.30 -11.69 2.63
CA THR A 110 -12.23 -12.66 3.21
C THR A 110 -11.83 -12.96 4.65
N TRP A 111 -12.78 -12.82 5.55
CA TRP A 111 -12.60 -12.97 6.99
C TRP A 111 -13.35 -14.19 7.49
N ALA A 112 -12.73 -14.97 8.37
CA ALA A 112 -13.30 -16.16 8.96
C ALA A 112 -13.27 -16.10 10.48
N ASN A 113 -14.20 -16.82 11.11
CA ASN A 113 -14.22 -17.03 12.55
C ASN A 113 -13.22 -18.13 12.98
N SER A 114 -13.19 -18.44 14.27
CA SER A 114 -12.30 -19.45 14.86
C SER A 114 -12.52 -20.88 14.35
N THR A 115 -13.69 -21.17 13.75
CA THR A 115 -13.97 -22.48 13.12
C THR A 115 -13.56 -22.54 11.65
N GLY A 116 -13.06 -21.41 11.08
CA GLY A 116 -12.71 -21.30 9.66
C GLY A 116 -13.90 -20.96 8.76
N ALA A 117 -15.10 -20.77 9.32
CA ALA A 117 -16.25 -20.34 8.51
C ALA A 117 -16.13 -18.88 8.13
N GLU A 118 -16.35 -18.56 6.85
CA GLU A 118 -16.39 -17.20 6.34
C GLU A 118 -17.51 -16.40 7.04
N VAL A 119 -17.17 -15.20 7.54
CA VAL A 119 -18.14 -14.31 8.21
C VAL A 119 -18.39 -13.04 7.44
N LYS A 120 -17.43 -12.59 6.61
CA LYS A 120 -17.59 -11.44 5.71
C LYS A 120 -16.53 -11.43 4.63
N THR A 121 -16.85 -10.75 3.53
CA THR A 121 -15.88 -10.38 2.49
C THR A 121 -15.99 -8.88 2.23
N ASP A 122 -14.91 -8.18 2.49
CA ASP A 122 -14.77 -6.75 2.19
C ASP A 122 -14.21 -6.58 0.77
N ARG A 123 -14.77 -5.62 0.02
CA ARG A 123 -14.22 -5.14 -1.25
C ARG A 123 -14.00 -3.64 -1.13
N MET A 124 -12.77 -3.21 -1.30
CA MET A 124 -12.39 -1.81 -1.11
C MET A 124 -11.46 -1.35 -2.22
N ARG A 125 -11.48 -0.05 -2.49
CA ARG A 125 -10.43 0.69 -3.16
C ARG A 125 -9.60 1.39 -2.10
N ILE A 126 -8.30 1.33 -2.28
CA ILE A 126 -7.32 1.88 -1.35
C ILE A 126 -6.32 2.70 -2.14
N THR A 127 -5.89 3.79 -1.56
CA THR A 127 -4.71 4.55 -1.98
C THR A 127 -3.86 4.82 -0.76
N HIS A 128 -2.57 4.58 -0.88
CA HIS A 128 -1.58 5.01 0.10
C HIS A 128 -0.63 6.04 -0.53
N THR A 129 -0.20 6.97 0.30
CA THR A 129 0.92 7.86 0.01
C THR A 129 2.08 7.38 0.85
N TRP A 130 3.16 7.03 0.19
CA TRP A 130 4.41 6.58 0.79
C TRP A 130 5.42 7.72 0.77
N ILE A 131 6.18 7.85 1.85
CA ILE A 131 7.35 8.72 1.92
C ILE A 131 8.60 7.88 2.18
N ARG A 132 9.69 8.20 1.48
CA ARG A 132 10.97 7.56 1.72
C ARG A 132 11.83 8.43 2.63
N THR A 133 12.10 7.94 3.83
CA THR A 133 12.98 8.58 4.81
C THR A 133 14.08 7.61 5.21
N HIS A 134 15.34 8.08 5.17
CA HIS A 134 16.52 7.24 5.46
C HIS A 134 16.56 5.93 4.64
N GLY A 135 16.11 5.99 3.38
CA GLY A 135 16.10 4.85 2.47
C GLY A 135 14.94 3.86 2.66
N MET A 136 14.02 4.10 3.59
CA MET A 136 12.86 3.25 3.87
C MET A 136 11.57 3.94 3.45
N TRP A 137 10.71 3.21 2.74
CA TRP A 137 9.36 3.64 2.41
C TRP A 137 8.42 3.40 3.59
N GLN A 138 7.63 4.41 3.97
CA GLN A 138 6.61 4.33 5.00
C GLN A 138 5.34 5.06 4.56
N ILE A 139 4.18 4.55 4.96
CA ILE A 139 2.87 5.16 4.66
C ILE A 139 2.72 6.44 5.48
N ILE A 140 2.57 7.58 4.83
CA ILE A 140 2.36 8.88 5.48
C ILE A 140 0.92 9.38 5.35
N GLY A 141 0.17 8.84 4.39
CA GLY A 141 -1.23 9.20 4.16
C GLY A 141 -1.97 8.11 3.40
N GLY A 142 -3.28 8.24 3.31
CA GLY A 142 -4.07 7.31 2.53
C GLY A 142 -5.55 7.40 2.82
N LEU A 143 -6.31 6.72 1.98
CA LEU A 143 -7.76 6.63 2.06
C LEU A 143 -8.22 5.25 1.63
N SER A 144 -9.21 4.72 2.30
CA SER A 144 -9.94 3.54 1.84
C SER A 144 -11.43 3.83 1.71
N SER A 145 -12.09 3.20 0.75
CA SER A 145 -13.54 3.25 0.63
C SER A 145 -14.10 1.95 0.07
N PRO A 146 -15.33 1.55 0.46
CA PRO A 146 -15.98 0.39 -0.11
C PRO A 146 -16.15 0.53 -1.63
N VAL A 147 -16.09 -0.60 -2.34
CA VAL A 147 -16.53 -0.70 -3.73
C VAL A 147 -17.94 -1.28 -3.71
N ASN A 148 -18.93 -0.48 -4.10
CA ASN A 148 -20.28 -0.98 -4.26
C ASN A 148 -20.33 -1.91 -5.49
N PRO A 149 -20.92 -3.11 -5.38
CA PRO A 149 -21.04 -4.03 -6.51
C PRO A 149 -21.84 -3.46 -7.70
N GLU A 150 -22.66 -2.46 -7.45
CA GLU A 150 -23.59 -1.85 -8.41
C GLU A 150 -23.11 -0.52 -9.01
N GLY A 151 -21.90 -0.07 -8.66
CA GLY A 151 -21.36 1.22 -9.09
C GLY A 151 -20.12 1.05 -9.97
N GLN A 152 -20.30 0.69 -11.23
CA GLN A 152 -19.33 0.97 -12.30
C GLN A 152 -19.64 2.31 -12.94
#